data_d7f0b2955f1fdcdcc2932d54e11e15e8
#
_entry.id   d7f0b2955f1fdcdcc2932d54e11e15e8
#
_cell.length_a   1.000
_cell.length_b   1.000
_cell.length_c   1.000
_cell.angle_alpha   90.00
_cell.angle_beta   90.00
_cell.angle_gamma   90.00
#
_symmetry.space_group_name_H-M   'P 1'
#
loop_
_entity.id
_entity.type
_entity.pdbx_description
1 polymer ?
#
loop_
_entity_poly.entity_id
_entity_poly.type
_entity_poly.pdbx_seq_one_letter_code
_entity_poly.pdbx_strand_id
1 'polypeptide(L)'
;MTFDLQRANVWKRISAFLFDVILLAIACVLCAWGLSALLGFDAQYQTLMTRYQAAADACGLDMSIMTQTYSTLTDAQRALVEQANAVLAADETAVHAYGMVIQLSILIVSFGVLSGYLLLEFFVPLLFKNGQTLGKKIFGVALMR
;
A
#
# COMPACT_ATOMS: atom_id res chain seq x y z
N MET A 1 36.69 -25.13 -29.28
CA MET A 1 35.94 -24.95 -28.02
C MET A 1 34.52 -24.53 -28.37
N THR A 2 33.62 -25.47 -28.44
CA THR A 2 32.19 -25.19 -28.66
C THR A 2 31.62 -24.69 -27.33
N PHE A 3 31.38 -23.37 -27.24
CA PHE A 3 30.60 -22.82 -26.12
C PHE A 3 29.18 -23.36 -26.23
N ASP A 4 28.85 -24.29 -25.37
CA ASP A 4 27.51 -24.82 -25.22
C ASP A 4 26.66 -23.71 -24.58
N LEU A 5 26.08 -22.87 -25.43
CA LEU A 5 25.16 -21.79 -25.04
C LEU A 5 23.86 -22.43 -24.59
N GLN A 6 23.85 -22.96 -23.36
CA GLN A 6 22.61 -23.43 -22.72
C GLN A 6 21.63 -22.25 -22.66
N ARG A 7 20.68 -22.23 -23.60
CA ARG A 7 19.53 -21.33 -23.52
C ARG A 7 18.84 -21.57 -22.18
N ALA A 8 18.91 -20.59 -21.29
CA ALA A 8 18.20 -20.67 -20.00
C ALA A 8 16.75 -21.05 -20.27
N ASN A 9 16.29 -22.15 -19.69
CA ASN A 9 14.94 -22.67 -19.86
C ASN A 9 13.94 -21.55 -19.55
N VAL A 10 12.89 -21.41 -20.35
CA VAL A 10 11.84 -20.38 -20.22
C VAL A 10 11.31 -20.36 -18.78
N TRP A 11 11.13 -21.52 -18.15
CA TRP A 11 10.70 -21.64 -16.77
C TRP A 11 11.65 -20.95 -15.77
N LYS A 12 12.95 -21.04 -15.95
CA LYS A 12 13.91 -20.33 -15.08
C LYS A 12 13.78 -18.81 -15.19
N ARG A 13 13.48 -18.30 -16.38
CA ARG A 13 13.27 -16.86 -16.61
C ARG A 13 11.98 -16.38 -15.97
N ILE A 14 10.90 -17.15 -16.11
CA ILE A 14 9.61 -16.84 -15.47
C ILE A 14 9.75 -16.87 -13.96
N SER A 15 10.41 -17.89 -13.40
CA SER A 15 10.64 -17.99 -11.95
C SER A 15 11.48 -16.84 -11.41
N ALA A 16 12.53 -16.43 -12.14
CA ALA A 16 13.34 -15.28 -11.77
C ALA A 16 12.52 -13.98 -11.77
N PHE A 17 11.71 -13.78 -12.80
CA PHE A 17 10.83 -12.61 -12.88
C PHE A 17 9.78 -12.57 -11.75
N LEU A 18 9.09 -13.71 -11.49
CA LEU A 18 8.13 -13.80 -10.39
C LEU A 18 8.78 -13.53 -9.03
N PHE A 19 9.97 -14.05 -8.82
CA PHE A 19 10.75 -13.79 -7.61
C PHE A 19 11.09 -12.30 -7.45
N ASP A 20 11.54 -11.64 -8.51
CA ASP A 20 11.83 -10.20 -8.50
C ASP A 20 10.56 -9.38 -8.21
N VAL A 21 9.40 -9.75 -8.77
CA VAL A 21 8.11 -9.09 -8.50
C VAL A 21 7.69 -9.26 -7.03
N ILE A 22 7.86 -10.44 -6.45
CA ILE A 22 7.54 -10.68 -5.02
C ILE A 22 8.47 -9.85 -4.13
N LEU A 23 9.77 -9.81 -4.42
CA LEU A 23 10.73 -8.98 -3.70
C LEU A 23 10.40 -7.49 -3.82
N LEU A 24 9.99 -7.04 -5.01
CA LEU A 24 9.54 -5.66 -5.22
C LEU A 24 8.32 -5.33 -4.36
N ALA A 25 7.32 -6.22 -4.34
CA ALA A 25 6.14 -6.01 -3.51
C ALA A 25 6.49 -5.91 -2.02
N ILE A 26 7.36 -6.78 -1.51
CA ILE A 26 7.84 -6.75 -0.12
C ILE A 26 8.59 -5.43 0.16
N ALA A 27 9.51 -5.02 -0.72
CA ALA A 27 10.25 -3.77 -0.56
C ALA A 27 9.33 -2.55 -0.55
N CYS A 28 8.34 -2.49 -1.45
CA CYS A 28 7.34 -1.42 -1.49
C CYS A 28 6.53 -1.34 -0.20
N VAL A 29 6.07 -2.49 0.34
CA VAL A 29 5.32 -2.54 1.59
C VAL A 29 6.17 -2.07 2.78
N LEU A 30 7.42 -2.51 2.86
CA LEU A 30 8.34 -2.08 3.93
C LEU A 30 8.65 -0.58 3.86
N CYS A 31 8.87 -0.03 2.66
CA CYS A 31 9.07 1.40 2.46
C CYS A 31 7.80 2.19 2.84
N ALA A 32 6.62 1.74 2.42
CA ALA A 32 5.36 2.37 2.76
C ALA A 32 5.09 2.35 4.27
N TRP A 33 5.37 1.22 4.93
CA TRP A 33 5.25 1.11 6.39
C TRP A 33 6.19 2.07 7.12
N GLY A 34 7.46 2.15 6.71
CA GLY A 34 8.42 3.09 7.28
C GLY A 34 7.99 4.55 7.08
N LEU A 35 7.49 4.90 5.90
CA LEU A 35 6.95 6.24 5.61
C LEU A 35 5.70 6.55 6.45
N SER A 36 4.79 5.59 6.62
CA SER A 36 3.61 5.74 7.48
C SER A 36 4.00 6.12 8.91
N ALA A 37 4.99 5.42 9.47
CA ALA A 37 5.49 5.71 10.82
C ALA A 37 6.16 7.10 10.92
N LEU A 38 6.93 7.48 9.90
CA LEU A 38 7.63 8.79 9.88
C LEU A 38 6.68 9.97 9.71
N LEU A 39 5.61 9.80 8.92
CA LEU A 39 4.66 10.87 8.60
C LEU A 39 3.51 10.99 9.60
N GLY A 40 3.46 10.13 10.62
CA GLY A 40 2.43 10.17 11.65
C GLY A 40 1.02 9.81 11.13
N PHE A 41 0.94 8.96 10.12
CA PHE A 41 -0.34 8.50 9.55
C PHE A 41 -1.27 7.93 10.60
N ASP A 42 -0.74 7.09 11.51
CA ASP A 42 -1.55 6.43 12.54
C ASP A 42 -2.23 7.44 13.48
N ALA A 43 -1.57 8.56 13.80
CA ALA A 43 -2.15 9.59 14.67
C ALA A 43 -3.37 10.26 13.98
N GLN A 44 -3.27 10.56 12.70
CA GLN A 44 -4.38 11.15 11.93
C GLN A 44 -5.52 10.14 11.75
N TYR A 45 -5.17 8.88 11.48
CA TYR A 45 -6.15 7.81 11.35
C TYR A 45 -6.92 7.55 12.67
N GLN A 46 -6.22 7.52 13.80
CA GLN A 46 -6.86 7.37 15.12
C GLN A 46 -7.75 8.57 15.46
N THR A 47 -7.31 9.79 15.15
CA THR A 47 -8.14 10.99 15.31
C THR A 47 -9.44 10.86 14.49
N LEU A 48 -9.33 10.46 13.24
CA LEU A 48 -10.47 10.25 12.36
C LEU A 48 -11.42 9.19 12.92
N MET A 49 -10.90 8.02 13.31
CA MET A 49 -11.71 6.93 13.88
C MET A 49 -12.44 7.36 15.16
N THR A 50 -11.80 8.13 16.02
CA THR A 50 -12.41 8.66 17.24
C THR A 50 -13.59 9.58 16.90
N ARG A 51 -13.48 10.41 15.85
CA ARG A 51 -14.57 11.29 15.40
C ARG A 51 -15.72 10.49 14.77
N TYR A 52 -15.41 9.47 13.99
CA TYR A 52 -16.42 8.56 13.45
C TYR A 52 -17.19 7.85 14.56
N GLN A 53 -16.49 7.34 15.58
CA GLN A 53 -17.12 6.71 16.74
C GLN A 53 -18.04 7.69 17.48
N ALA A 54 -17.56 8.91 17.74
CA ALA A 54 -18.36 9.94 18.43
C ALA A 54 -19.62 10.32 17.63
N ALA A 55 -19.55 10.41 16.31
CA ALA A 55 -20.70 10.69 15.46
C ALA A 55 -21.69 9.52 15.44
N ALA A 56 -21.20 8.28 15.40
CA ALA A 56 -22.03 7.09 15.48
C ALA A 56 -22.78 7.03 16.82
N ASP A 57 -22.06 7.23 17.93
CA ASP A 57 -22.62 7.22 19.29
C ASP A 57 -23.67 8.33 19.46
N ALA A 58 -23.43 9.53 18.92
CA ALA A 58 -24.37 10.64 18.95
C ALA A 58 -25.69 10.36 18.22
N CYS A 59 -25.65 9.51 17.20
CA CYS A 59 -26.80 9.08 16.41
C CYS A 59 -27.40 7.73 16.90
N GLY A 60 -26.85 7.12 17.96
CA GLY A 60 -27.25 5.81 18.44
C GLY A 60 -26.98 4.67 17.47
N LEU A 61 -25.95 4.82 16.63
CA LEU A 61 -25.51 3.83 15.66
C LEU A 61 -24.32 3.01 16.20
N ASP A 62 -24.31 1.73 15.86
CA ASP A 62 -23.09 0.93 15.98
C ASP A 62 -22.11 1.29 14.85
N MET A 63 -20.83 1.44 15.18
CA MET A 63 -19.79 1.74 14.20
C MET A 63 -19.73 0.72 13.05
N SER A 64 -20.11 -0.53 13.31
CA SER A 64 -20.18 -1.56 12.29
C SER A 64 -21.17 -1.24 11.16
N ILE A 65 -22.24 -0.50 11.46
CA ILE A 65 -23.25 -0.09 10.48
C ILE A 65 -22.69 0.98 9.54
N MET A 66 -21.86 1.91 10.05
CA MET A 66 -21.23 2.94 9.23
C MET A 66 -20.22 2.38 8.22
N THR A 67 -19.70 1.19 8.48
CA THR A 67 -18.73 0.52 7.58
C THR A 67 -19.38 -0.43 6.57
N GLN A 68 -20.70 -0.66 6.67
CA GLN A 68 -21.44 -1.52 5.75
C GLN A 68 -21.69 -0.84 4.40
N THR A 69 -21.90 -1.66 3.38
CA THR A 69 -22.29 -1.15 2.07
C THR A 69 -23.70 -0.53 2.14
N TYR A 70 -23.86 0.67 1.62
CA TYR A 70 -25.12 1.43 1.70
C TYR A 70 -26.35 0.66 1.18
N SER A 71 -26.17 -0.22 0.20
CA SER A 71 -27.23 -1.06 -0.37
C SER A 71 -27.77 -2.14 0.58
N THR A 72 -27.00 -2.52 1.61
CA THR A 72 -27.39 -3.56 2.58
C THR A 72 -28.11 -3.00 3.80
N LEU A 73 -28.13 -1.66 3.94
CA LEU A 73 -28.77 -0.98 5.07
C LEU A 73 -30.28 -0.87 4.88
N THR A 74 -31.03 -0.97 5.98
CA THR A 74 -32.45 -0.64 6.01
C THR A 74 -32.67 0.88 5.86
N ASP A 75 -33.84 1.32 5.46
CA ASP A 75 -34.12 2.74 5.27
C ASP A 75 -33.96 3.56 6.57
N ALA A 76 -34.30 2.99 7.72
CA ALA A 76 -34.03 3.60 9.02
C ALA A 76 -32.53 3.76 9.30
N GLN A 77 -31.73 2.75 9.01
CA GLN A 77 -30.29 2.81 9.18
C GLN A 77 -29.63 3.81 8.23
N ARG A 78 -30.11 3.91 6.99
CA ARG A 78 -29.63 4.92 6.01
C ARG A 78 -29.85 6.33 6.53
N ALA A 79 -31.04 6.62 7.04
CA ALA A 79 -31.35 7.95 7.61
C ALA A 79 -30.41 8.32 8.76
N LEU A 80 -30.13 7.36 9.67
CA LEU A 80 -29.19 7.58 10.77
C LEU A 80 -27.74 7.74 10.28
N VAL A 81 -27.30 6.98 9.28
CA VAL A 81 -25.96 7.13 8.66
C VAL A 81 -25.82 8.49 7.98
N GLU A 82 -26.87 8.98 7.30
CA GLU A 82 -26.86 10.33 6.70
C GLU A 82 -26.77 11.41 7.78
N GLN A 83 -27.46 11.24 8.89
CA GLN A 83 -27.38 12.15 10.03
C GLN A 83 -25.98 12.14 10.65
N ALA A 84 -25.36 10.98 10.86
CA ALA A 84 -24.00 10.85 11.37
C ALA A 84 -22.97 11.49 10.41
N ASN A 85 -23.14 11.31 9.10
CA ASN A 85 -22.31 11.95 8.09
C ASN A 85 -22.47 13.48 8.10
N ALA A 86 -23.66 14.00 8.33
CA ALA A 86 -23.89 15.45 8.48
C ALA A 86 -23.17 16.01 9.71
N VAL A 87 -23.18 15.28 10.83
CA VAL A 87 -22.41 15.65 12.05
C VAL A 87 -20.91 15.66 11.74
N LEU A 88 -20.39 14.66 11.06
CA LEU A 88 -18.98 14.59 10.67
C LEU A 88 -18.58 15.72 9.71
N ALA A 89 -19.45 16.06 8.75
CA ALA A 89 -19.20 17.14 7.81
C ALA A 89 -19.17 18.52 8.47
N ALA A 90 -19.83 18.69 9.62
CA ALA A 90 -19.82 19.91 10.42
C ALA A 90 -18.63 19.97 11.40
N ASP A 91 -17.95 18.85 11.66
CA ASP A 91 -16.78 18.78 12.53
C ASP A 91 -15.49 19.10 11.72
N GLU A 92 -14.96 20.31 11.89
CA GLU A 92 -13.71 20.75 11.21
C GLU A 92 -12.53 19.79 11.48
N THR A 93 -12.45 19.22 12.69
CA THR A 93 -11.39 18.28 13.05
C THR A 93 -11.54 16.96 12.26
N ALA A 94 -12.76 16.46 12.10
CA ALA A 94 -13.04 15.27 11.32
C ALA A 94 -12.71 15.48 9.83
N VAL A 95 -13.13 16.62 9.27
CA VAL A 95 -12.87 17.00 7.88
C VAL A 95 -11.36 17.14 7.63
N HIS A 96 -10.64 17.82 8.53
CA HIS A 96 -9.19 17.97 8.45
C HIS A 96 -8.47 16.62 8.53
N ALA A 97 -8.80 15.78 9.53
CA ALA A 97 -8.20 14.45 9.69
C ALA A 97 -8.47 13.55 8.48
N TYR A 98 -9.68 13.59 7.91
CA TYR A 98 -10.02 12.87 6.70
C TYR A 98 -9.17 13.31 5.50
N GLY A 99 -9.04 14.63 5.29
CA GLY A 99 -8.17 15.18 4.25
C GLY A 99 -6.71 14.75 4.41
N MET A 100 -6.19 14.81 5.64
CA MET A 100 -4.82 14.38 5.95
C MET A 100 -4.61 12.87 5.72
N VAL A 101 -5.55 12.03 6.12
CA VAL A 101 -5.48 10.57 5.88
C VAL A 101 -5.42 10.27 4.39
N ILE A 102 -6.26 10.92 3.57
CA ILE A 102 -6.23 10.72 2.10
C ILE A 102 -4.90 11.18 1.51
N GLN A 103 -4.46 12.41 1.84
CA GLN A 103 -3.20 12.96 1.31
C GLN A 103 -2.00 12.10 1.69
N LEU A 104 -1.91 11.70 2.96
CA LEU A 104 -0.84 10.83 3.45
C LEU A 104 -0.91 9.44 2.79
N SER A 105 -2.09 8.87 2.59
CA SER A 105 -2.25 7.59 1.89
C SER A 105 -1.69 7.64 0.48
N ILE A 106 -2.04 8.66 -0.30
CA ILE A 106 -1.55 8.84 -1.66
C ILE A 106 -0.02 9.03 -1.67
N LEU A 107 0.49 9.84 -0.75
CA LEU A 107 1.93 10.10 -0.62
C LEU A 107 2.69 8.83 -0.24
N ILE A 108 2.23 8.10 0.79
CA ILE A 108 2.86 6.87 1.27
C ILE A 108 2.89 5.81 0.18
N VAL A 109 1.79 5.59 -0.53
CA VAL A 109 1.71 4.61 -1.62
C VAL A 109 2.65 5.03 -2.76
N SER A 110 2.58 6.28 -3.21
CA SER A 110 3.41 6.77 -4.31
C SER A 110 4.90 6.70 -4.03
N PHE A 111 5.33 7.21 -2.87
CA PHE A 111 6.73 7.17 -2.47
C PHE A 111 7.19 5.77 -2.05
N GLY A 112 6.31 4.96 -1.46
CA GLY A 112 6.60 3.57 -1.12
C GLY A 112 6.92 2.74 -2.36
N VAL A 113 6.11 2.86 -3.40
CA VAL A 113 6.33 2.18 -4.69
C VAL A 113 7.61 2.70 -5.36
N LEU A 114 7.79 4.02 -5.42
CA LEU A 114 8.98 4.63 -6.01
C LEU A 114 10.26 4.19 -5.29
N SER A 115 10.26 4.24 -3.96
CA SER A 115 11.42 3.85 -3.14
C SER A 115 11.73 2.36 -3.28
N GLY A 116 10.71 1.49 -3.26
CA GLY A 116 10.87 0.05 -3.48
C GLY A 116 11.45 -0.27 -4.85
N TYR A 117 10.96 0.41 -5.88
CA TYR A 117 11.48 0.28 -7.24
C TYR A 117 12.95 0.71 -7.33
N LEU A 118 13.29 1.89 -6.80
CA LEU A 118 14.67 2.39 -6.80
C LEU A 118 15.62 1.45 -6.02
N LEU A 119 15.18 0.91 -4.89
CA LEU A 119 15.99 -0.03 -4.11
C LEU A 119 16.33 -1.29 -4.91
N LEU A 120 15.35 -1.92 -5.55
CA LEU A 120 15.55 -3.22 -6.21
C LEU A 120 16.09 -3.08 -7.63
N GLU A 121 15.63 -2.11 -8.41
CA GLU A 121 16.02 -1.99 -9.82
C GLU A 121 17.27 -1.13 -10.03
N PHE A 122 17.61 -0.28 -9.07
CA PHE A 122 18.77 0.61 -9.17
C PHE A 122 19.87 0.22 -8.18
N PHE A 123 19.61 0.21 -6.87
CA PHE A 123 20.64 -0.04 -5.86
C PHE A 123 21.14 -1.49 -5.86
N VAL A 124 20.26 -2.47 -6.00
CA VAL A 124 20.63 -3.89 -5.98
C VAL A 124 21.54 -4.25 -7.18
N PRO A 125 21.24 -3.90 -8.45
CA PRO A 125 22.13 -4.13 -9.57
C PRO A 125 23.48 -3.40 -9.46
N LEU A 126 23.50 -2.20 -8.85
CA LEU A 126 24.74 -1.45 -8.58
C LEU A 126 25.68 -2.21 -7.62
N LEU A 127 25.12 -2.80 -6.56
CA LEU A 127 25.88 -3.60 -5.59
C LEU A 127 26.45 -4.88 -6.22
N PHE A 128 25.80 -5.46 -7.21
CA PHE A 128 26.22 -6.71 -7.86
C PHE A 128 27.17 -6.51 -9.05
N LYS A 129 27.81 -5.38 -9.25
CA LYS A 129 28.83 -5.12 -10.30
C LYS A 129 28.50 -5.64 -11.72
N ASN A 130 27.57 -6.60 -11.88
CA ASN A 130 27.18 -7.26 -13.13
C ASN A 130 25.82 -6.77 -13.66
N GLY A 131 25.16 -5.81 -13.02
CA GLY A 131 23.85 -5.31 -13.44
C GLY A 131 22.73 -6.36 -13.43
N GLN A 132 22.87 -7.42 -12.64
CA GLN A 132 21.88 -8.49 -12.54
C GLN A 132 20.90 -8.22 -11.40
N THR A 133 19.60 -8.49 -11.64
CA THR A 133 18.61 -8.51 -10.56
C THR A 133 18.82 -9.73 -9.65
N LEU A 134 18.27 -9.65 -8.43
CA LEU A 134 18.36 -10.74 -7.44
C LEU A 134 17.82 -12.07 -7.98
N GLY A 135 16.66 -12.05 -8.65
CA GLY A 135 16.06 -13.23 -9.24
C GLY A 135 16.96 -13.86 -10.32
N LYS A 136 17.53 -13.06 -11.19
CA LYS A 136 18.45 -13.57 -12.23
C LYS A 136 19.70 -14.21 -11.62
N LYS A 137 20.21 -13.65 -10.53
CA LYS A 137 21.38 -14.19 -9.83
C LYS A 137 21.08 -15.52 -9.14
N ILE A 138 19.94 -15.62 -8.45
CA ILE A 138 19.53 -16.84 -7.72
C ILE A 138 19.24 -17.98 -8.69
N PHE A 139 18.55 -17.71 -9.81
CA PHE A 139 18.20 -18.73 -10.79
C PHE A 139 19.28 -18.98 -11.84
N GLY A 140 20.47 -18.37 -11.71
CA GLY A 140 21.61 -18.59 -12.62
C GLY A 140 21.35 -18.15 -14.06
N VAL A 141 20.50 -17.14 -14.27
CA VAL A 141 20.23 -16.57 -15.60
C VAL A 141 21.28 -15.53 -15.91
N ALA A 142 22.32 -15.94 -16.68
CA ALA A 142 23.36 -15.02 -17.10
C ALA A 142 22.87 -14.04 -18.16
N LEU A 143 23.23 -12.74 -18.00
CA LEU A 143 23.15 -11.76 -19.09
C LEU A 143 24.34 -12.01 -20.01
N MET A 144 24.06 -12.48 -21.23
CA MET A 144 25.09 -12.47 -22.27
C MET A 144 25.34 -11.03 -22.73
N ARG A 145 26.58 -10.62 -22.66
CA ARG A 145 27.11 -9.44 -23.36
C ARG A 145 27.51 -9.83 -24.78
#